data_f00e87eba843674046329ba39e3ce446
#
_entry.id   f00e87eba843674046329ba39e3ce446
#
_cell.length_a   1.000
_cell.length_b   1.000
_cell.length_c   1.000
_cell.angle_alpha   90.00
_cell.angle_beta   90.00
_cell.angle_gamma   90.00
#
_symmetry.space_group_name_H-M   'P 1'
#
loop_
_entity.id
_entity.type
_entity.pdbx_description
1 polymer ?
#
loop_
_entity_poly.entity_id
_entity_poly.type
_entity_poly.pdbx_seq_one_letter_code
_entity_poly.pdbx_strand_id
1 'polypeptide(L)'
;MAYEFHDTAHIEKRARERGFSVEQAMLAINGPASILKTPVRKGNHGGFIWLFSRAFESKVLVVAAEIKGNECWIITGYWEEPR
;
A
#
# COMPACT_ATOMS: atom_id res chain seq x y z
N MET A 1 -14.16 -5.98 -1.77
CA MET A 1 -13.73 -7.03 -0.86
C MET A 1 -12.49 -6.57 -0.09
N ALA A 2 -12.50 -6.69 1.23
CA ALA A 2 -11.38 -6.23 2.05
C ALA A 2 -10.26 -7.28 2.08
N TYR A 3 -9.01 -6.80 2.07
CA TYR A 3 -7.86 -7.66 2.21
C TYR A 3 -7.62 -8.01 3.68
N GLU A 4 -7.00 -9.15 3.92
CA GLU A 4 -6.50 -9.52 5.24
C GLU A 4 -5.04 -9.06 5.32
N PHE A 5 -4.78 -8.09 6.20
CA PHE A 5 -3.46 -7.47 6.33
C PHE A 5 -2.59 -8.21 7.34
N HIS A 6 -1.35 -8.51 6.95
CA HIS A 6 -0.36 -9.20 7.77
C HIS A 6 0.84 -8.31 8.08
N ASP A 7 1.49 -8.58 9.21
CA ASP A 7 2.75 -7.91 9.60
C ASP A 7 2.64 -6.38 9.66
N THR A 8 1.51 -5.88 10.19
CA THR A 8 1.26 -4.44 10.24
C THR A 8 2.22 -3.70 11.15
N ALA A 9 2.82 -4.36 12.16
CA ALA A 9 3.80 -3.73 13.03
C ALA A 9 5.04 -3.23 12.28
N HIS A 10 5.45 -3.96 11.25
CA HIS A 10 6.55 -3.56 10.39
C HIS A 10 6.27 -2.25 9.66
N ILE A 11 5.06 -2.13 9.10
CA ILE A 11 4.71 -0.94 8.34
C ILE A 11 4.41 0.26 9.24
N GLU A 12 4.01 0.06 10.49
CA GLU A 12 3.78 1.16 11.43
C GLU A 12 5.02 2.02 11.61
N LYS A 13 6.19 1.39 11.71
CA LYS A 13 7.45 2.12 11.84
C LYS A 13 7.72 2.97 10.61
N ARG A 14 7.55 2.40 9.42
CA ARG A 14 7.76 3.13 8.17
C ARG A 14 6.75 4.25 7.99
N ALA A 15 5.51 4.01 8.40
CA ALA A 15 4.47 5.01 8.31
C ALA A 15 4.81 6.24 9.15
N ARG A 16 5.29 6.04 10.37
CA ARG A 16 5.70 7.13 11.24
C ARG A 16 6.87 7.93 10.66
N GLU A 17 7.83 7.23 10.06
CA GLU A 17 8.99 7.88 9.44
C GLU A 17 8.60 8.74 8.24
N ARG A 18 7.54 8.34 7.52
CA ARG A 18 7.13 8.99 6.27
C ARG A 18 5.87 9.83 6.38
N GLY A 19 5.31 9.92 7.58
CA GLY A 19 4.19 10.80 7.84
C GLY A 19 2.82 10.32 7.36
N PHE A 20 2.61 9.01 7.26
CA PHE A 20 1.27 8.46 7.01
C PHE A 20 0.91 7.46 8.09
N SER A 21 -0.34 7.01 8.11
CA SER A 21 -0.78 5.99 9.05
C SER A 21 -1.01 4.66 8.34
N VAL A 22 -0.97 3.56 9.10
CA VAL A 22 -1.29 2.24 8.58
C VAL A 22 -2.72 2.21 8.04
N GLU A 23 -3.64 2.91 8.72
CA GLU A 23 -5.03 3.02 8.28
C GLU A 23 -5.15 3.68 6.91
N GLN A 24 -4.37 4.75 6.66
CA GLN A 24 -4.33 5.40 5.35
C GLN A 24 -3.81 4.44 4.28
N ALA A 25 -2.79 3.65 4.60
CA ALA A 25 -2.24 2.66 3.67
C ALA A 25 -3.28 1.58 3.35
N MET A 26 -4.01 1.12 4.36
CA MET A 26 -5.08 0.13 4.16
C MET A 26 -6.20 0.69 3.29
N LEU A 27 -6.57 1.96 3.49
CA LEU A 27 -7.59 2.62 2.66
C LEU A 27 -7.11 2.75 1.21
N ALA A 28 -5.83 3.05 1.02
CA ALA A 28 -5.27 3.14 -0.34
C ALA A 28 -5.34 1.80 -1.07
N ILE A 29 -5.14 0.70 -0.36
CA ILE A 29 -5.20 -0.64 -0.96
C ILE A 29 -6.62 -1.11 -1.17
N ASN A 30 -7.52 -0.88 -0.21
CA ASN A 30 -8.91 -1.33 -0.31
C ASN A 30 -9.73 -0.49 -1.28
N GLY A 31 -9.39 0.77 -1.46
CA GLY A 31 -10.10 1.65 -2.37
C GLY A 31 -9.15 2.53 -3.17
N PRO A 32 -8.30 1.94 -4.02
CA PRO A 32 -7.32 2.74 -4.73
C PRO A 32 -7.96 3.62 -5.79
N ALA A 33 -7.42 4.83 -5.96
CA ALA A 33 -7.75 5.68 -7.08
C ALA A 33 -7.08 5.14 -8.35
N SER A 34 -5.92 4.51 -8.20
CA SER A 34 -5.25 3.80 -9.29
C SER A 34 -4.46 2.62 -8.75
N ILE A 35 -4.23 1.66 -9.64
CA ILE A 35 -3.40 0.49 -9.37
C ILE A 35 -2.60 0.23 -10.64
N LEU A 36 -1.35 -0.17 -10.51
CA LEU A 36 -0.56 -0.53 -11.68
C LEU A 36 -1.21 -1.72 -12.39
N LYS A 37 -1.16 -1.70 -13.72
CA LYS A 37 -1.72 -2.76 -14.53
C LYS A 37 -0.91 -4.05 -14.43
N THR A 38 0.39 -3.93 -14.13
CA THR A 38 1.27 -5.08 -13.96
C THR A 38 1.99 -4.96 -12.62
N PRO A 39 2.31 -6.09 -11.98
CA PRO A 39 3.03 -6.03 -10.72
C PRO A 39 4.47 -5.53 -10.91
N VAL A 40 5.03 -4.96 -9.86
CA VAL A 40 6.41 -4.47 -9.86
C VAL A 40 7.39 -5.65 -9.90
N ARG A 41 7.13 -6.67 -9.06
CA ARG A 41 7.95 -7.86 -8.96
C ARG A 41 7.24 -8.90 -8.09
N LYS A 42 7.82 -10.09 -7.99
CA LYS A 42 7.32 -11.12 -7.06
C LYS A 42 7.67 -10.74 -5.63
N GLY A 43 6.76 -11.04 -4.70
CA GLY A 43 6.99 -10.82 -3.29
C GLY A 43 7.61 -12.03 -2.61
N ASN A 44 7.85 -11.90 -1.30
CA ASN A 44 8.48 -12.95 -0.50
C ASN A 44 7.49 -14.00 0.03
N HIS A 45 6.20 -13.78 -0.14
CA HIS A 45 5.15 -14.65 0.40
C HIS A 45 4.42 -15.44 -0.68
N GLY A 46 4.96 -15.47 -1.88
CA GLY A 46 4.38 -16.19 -3.00
C GLY A 46 3.35 -15.41 -3.81
N GLY A 47 3.19 -14.12 -3.52
CA GLY A 47 2.34 -13.22 -4.28
C GLY A 47 3.13 -12.29 -5.17
N PHE A 48 2.48 -11.22 -5.61
CA PHE A 48 3.10 -10.18 -6.44
C PHE A 48 2.94 -8.83 -5.76
N ILE A 49 3.94 -7.97 -5.93
CA ILE A 49 3.94 -6.62 -5.37
C ILE A 49 3.32 -5.66 -6.38
N TRP A 50 2.31 -4.93 -5.91
CA TRP A 50 1.58 -3.92 -6.70
C TRP A 50 1.73 -2.55 -6.07
N LEU A 51 1.60 -1.52 -6.87
CA LEU A 51 1.51 -0.15 -6.39
C LEU A 51 0.06 0.31 -6.43
N PHE A 52 -0.40 0.84 -5.32
CA PHE A 52 -1.73 1.41 -5.15
C PHE A 52 -1.60 2.88 -4.83
N SER A 53 -2.50 3.71 -5.31
CA SER A 53 -2.48 5.12 -4.95
C SER A 53 -3.87 5.62 -4.62
N ARG A 54 -3.93 6.56 -3.68
CA ARG A 54 -5.18 7.20 -3.29
C ARG A 54 -4.90 8.63 -2.84
N ALA A 55 -5.76 9.55 -3.25
CA ALA A 55 -5.65 10.94 -2.83
C ALA A 55 -6.22 11.12 -1.42
N PHE A 56 -5.48 11.86 -0.60
CA PHE A 56 -5.91 12.32 0.73
C PHE A 56 -5.69 13.83 0.74
N GLU A 57 -6.77 14.58 0.64
CA GLU A 57 -6.73 16.04 0.52
C GLU A 57 -5.89 16.47 -0.68
N SER A 58 -4.77 17.16 -0.46
CA SER A 58 -3.94 17.69 -1.54
C SER A 58 -2.77 16.79 -1.93
N LYS A 59 -2.64 15.63 -1.29
CA LYS A 59 -1.52 14.71 -1.53
C LYS A 59 -2.03 13.34 -1.96
N VAL A 60 -1.17 12.59 -2.63
CA VAL A 60 -1.48 11.22 -3.04
C VAL A 60 -0.56 10.28 -2.26
N LEU A 61 -1.16 9.31 -1.58
CA LEU A 61 -0.40 8.25 -0.92
C LEU A 61 -0.21 7.10 -1.89
N VAL A 62 1.04 6.73 -2.13
CA VAL A 62 1.41 5.58 -2.95
C VAL A 62 1.89 4.48 -2.01
N VAL A 63 1.32 3.29 -2.15
CA VAL A 63 1.61 2.15 -1.27
C VAL A 63 2.02 0.96 -2.11
N ALA A 64 3.15 0.35 -1.75
CA ALA A 64 3.58 -0.91 -2.34
C ALA A 64 3.19 -2.04 -1.41
N ALA A 65 2.47 -3.02 -1.95
CA ALA A 65 2.00 -4.15 -1.16
C ALA A 65 2.03 -5.43 -1.97
N GLU A 66 2.37 -6.53 -1.30
CA GLU A 66 2.29 -7.86 -1.89
C GLU A 66 0.87 -8.39 -1.71
N ILE A 67 0.29 -8.88 -2.80
CA ILE A 67 -1.05 -9.45 -2.81
C ILE A 67 -0.97 -10.92 -3.21
N LYS A 68 -1.59 -11.78 -2.41
CA LYS A 68 -1.75 -13.19 -2.71
C LYS A 68 -3.19 -13.57 -2.35
N GLY A 69 -4.05 -13.74 -3.35
CA GLY A 69 -5.48 -13.93 -3.10
C GLY A 69 -6.06 -12.70 -2.40
N ASN A 70 -6.60 -12.88 -1.20
CA ASN A 70 -7.08 -11.78 -0.37
C ASN A 70 -6.11 -11.39 0.75
N GLU A 71 -4.92 -11.97 0.76
CA GLU A 71 -3.89 -11.66 1.76
C GLU A 71 -3.01 -10.52 1.26
N CYS A 72 -2.64 -9.63 2.16
CA CYS A 72 -1.90 -8.42 1.82
C CYS A 72 -0.79 -8.15 2.84
N TRP A 73 0.41 -7.93 2.33
CA TRP A 73 1.56 -7.49 3.13
C TRP A 73 2.00 -6.12 2.62
N ILE A 74 1.79 -5.09 3.43
CA ILE A 74 2.20 -3.74 3.06
C ILE A 74 3.71 -3.62 3.24
N ILE A 75 4.42 -3.24 2.17
CA ILE A 75 5.88 -3.17 2.17
C ILE A 75 6.36 -1.78 2.52
N THR A 76 5.82 -0.78 1.85
CA THR A 76 6.20 0.62 2.07
C THR A 76 5.14 1.54 1.50
N GLY A 77 5.25 2.81 1.84
CA GLY A 77 4.40 3.85 1.28
C GLY A 77 5.12 5.18 1.30
N TYR A 78 4.66 6.11 0.48
CA TYR A 78 5.20 7.45 0.44
C TYR A 78 4.17 8.42 -0.12
N TRP A 79 4.34 9.69 0.23
CA TRP A 79 3.50 10.75 -0.30
C TRP A 79 4.06 11.26 -1.62
N GLU A 80 3.17 11.40 -2.59
CA GLU A 80 3.49 12.01 -3.87
C GLU A 80 2.65 13.27 -3.99
N GLU A 81 3.31 14.40 -4.22
CA GLU A 81 2.59 15.65 -4.38
C GLU A 81 2.06 15.75 -5.82
N PRO A 82 0.79 16.17 -5.98
CA PRO A 82 0.25 16.39 -7.32
C PRO A 82 0.99 17.55 -8.00
N ARG A 83 1.21 17.39 -9.29
CA ARG A 83 1.87 18.41 -10.10
C ARG A 83 0.86 19.40 -10.65
#